data_1e5feebe8b91cebda48930bf0cbb9469
#
_entry.id   1e5feebe8b91cebda48930bf0cbb9469
#
_cell.length_a   1.000
_cell.length_b   1.000
_cell.length_c   1.000
_cell.angle_alpha   90.00
_cell.angle_beta   90.00
_cell.angle_gamma   90.00
#
_symmetry.space_group_name_H-M   'P 1'
#
loop_
_entity.id
_entity.type
_entity.pdbx_description
1 polymer ?
#
loop_
_entity_poly.entity_id
_entity_poly.type
_entity_poly.pdbx_seq_one_letter_code
_entity_poly.pdbx_strand_id
1 'polypeptide(L)'
;MFFRRNKNSSKPATATVNNQKPVTYITPNGQYYKPFLTMVANNHLLVAGATGSGKSVAINGIITSLVMVDSPYNVQFIFIDPKRVELQQYEKLPHCVYYADNKADIIKGLTMAVIEMERRFAIMKAQQEKTFTGSKLYIVIDELSDIMTSYKKECFPLLLKLAQLGRAAKCFLVCASQTVLAKIITSEFRCNFPVILGLRTATAQQSRMLIDCNGCEQLPDPKATGKGQGIIRDGADTFNVDIYKYPDSEITRVINYWTSKACIA
;
A
#
# COMPACT_ATOMS: atom_id res chain seq x y z
N MET A 1 11.81 20.49 -11.97
CA MET A 1 13.15 20.22 -11.44
C MET A 1 13.32 18.70 -11.39
N PHE A 2 14.11 18.15 -12.31
CA PHE A 2 14.24 16.72 -12.57
C PHE A 2 15.09 16.03 -11.49
N PHE A 3 14.59 14.92 -10.93
CA PHE A 3 15.40 14.04 -10.08
C PHE A 3 16.46 13.34 -10.94
N ARG A 4 17.73 13.55 -10.62
CA ARG A 4 18.83 12.74 -11.16
C ARG A 4 18.69 11.31 -10.62
N ARG A 5 18.45 10.34 -11.50
CA ARG A 5 18.68 8.92 -11.24
C ARG A 5 20.17 8.72 -10.99
N ASN A 6 20.54 8.45 -9.75
CA ASN A 6 21.88 7.96 -9.46
C ASN A 6 21.93 6.47 -9.78
N LYS A 7 22.40 6.16 -10.98
CA LYS A 7 22.81 4.80 -11.35
C LYS A 7 24.14 4.53 -10.68
N ASN A 8 24.16 3.85 -9.56
CA ASN A 8 25.38 3.29 -9.03
C ASN A 8 25.23 1.81 -8.73
N SER A 9 26.03 1.10 -9.47
CA SER A 9 26.43 -0.31 -9.41
C SER A 9 26.60 -0.85 -8.00
N SER A 10 26.05 -2.05 -7.79
CA SER A 10 26.54 -3.18 -6.96
C SER A 10 27.64 -2.87 -5.93
N LYS A 11 27.30 -2.21 -4.83
CA LYS A 11 27.95 -2.30 -3.52
C LYS A 11 26.88 -2.41 -2.45
N PRO A 12 27.07 -3.21 -1.38
CA PRO A 12 26.12 -3.22 -0.26
C PRO A 12 26.02 -1.79 0.25
N ALA A 13 24.82 -1.24 0.20
CA ALA A 13 24.56 0.10 0.69
C ALA A 13 24.81 0.13 2.19
N THR A 14 25.95 0.63 2.61
CA THR A 14 26.12 1.25 3.93
C THR A 14 25.13 2.40 3.96
N ALA A 15 24.17 2.34 4.87
CA ALA A 15 23.14 3.35 5.06
C ALA A 15 23.80 4.70 5.36
N THR A 16 24.07 5.48 4.35
CA THR A 16 24.31 6.92 4.53
C THR A 16 22.94 7.56 4.73
N VAL A 17 22.70 8.04 5.94
CA VAL A 17 21.54 8.84 6.31
C VAL A 17 21.58 10.11 5.45
N ASN A 18 20.94 10.06 4.29
CA ASN A 18 20.63 11.27 3.55
C ASN A 18 19.37 11.89 4.18
N ASN A 19 19.43 13.19 4.46
CA ASN A 19 18.30 14.04 4.89
C ASN A 19 17.18 14.07 3.84
N GLN A 20 16.59 12.92 3.53
CA GLN A 20 15.47 12.82 2.60
C GLN A 20 14.17 13.02 3.36
N LYS A 21 13.29 13.84 2.80
CA LYS A 21 11.98 14.18 3.36
C LYS A 21 11.05 12.97 3.39
N PRO A 22 10.08 12.92 4.33
CA PRO A 22 9.20 11.76 4.55
C PRO A 22 8.40 11.34 3.30
N VAL A 23 8.12 10.05 3.19
CA VAL A 23 7.56 9.36 2.02
C VAL A 23 6.06 9.60 1.85
N THR A 24 5.38 9.87 2.96
CA THR A 24 3.94 10.12 2.99
C THR A 24 3.71 11.49 3.64
N TYR A 25 3.94 12.55 2.89
CA TYR A 25 3.85 13.88 3.49
C TYR A 25 3.08 14.88 2.61
N ILE A 26 2.06 15.47 3.22
CA ILE A 26 1.51 16.77 2.84
C ILE A 26 2.01 17.75 3.90
N THR A 27 2.79 18.75 3.49
CA THR A 27 3.21 19.81 4.43
C THR A 27 1.98 20.57 4.94
N PRO A 28 2.00 21.15 6.13
CA PRO A 28 0.94 22.02 6.63
C PRO A 28 0.56 23.15 5.66
N ASN A 29 1.42 23.45 4.70
CA ASN A 29 1.23 24.48 3.66
C ASN A 29 0.60 23.91 2.36
N GLY A 30 0.08 22.67 2.35
CA GLY A 30 -0.57 22.07 1.18
C GLY A 30 0.38 21.64 0.05
N GLN A 31 1.70 21.65 0.26
CA GLN A 31 2.65 21.14 -0.72
C GLN A 31 2.83 19.63 -0.58
N TYR A 32 2.49 18.90 -1.64
CA TYR A 32 2.56 17.45 -1.72
C TYR A 32 3.98 16.95 -1.98
N TYR A 33 4.39 15.92 -1.26
CA TYR A 33 5.58 15.18 -1.61
C TYR A 33 5.20 14.12 -2.67
N LYS A 34 5.30 14.54 -3.94
CA LYS A 34 4.81 13.78 -5.12
C LYS A 34 5.42 12.39 -5.40
N PRO A 35 6.70 12.07 -5.10
CA PRO A 35 7.26 10.83 -5.66
C PRO A 35 6.60 9.55 -5.15
N PHE A 36 6.35 9.42 -3.84
CA PHE A 36 5.80 8.19 -3.29
C PHE A 36 4.31 8.02 -3.59
N LEU A 37 3.52 9.07 -3.41
CA LEU A 37 2.11 9.04 -3.80
C LEU A 37 1.95 8.74 -5.30
N THR A 38 2.85 9.23 -6.15
CA THR A 38 2.82 8.94 -7.59
C THR A 38 3.14 7.47 -7.88
N MET A 39 4.08 6.87 -7.13
CA MET A 39 4.40 5.45 -7.25
C MET A 39 3.22 4.57 -6.82
N VAL A 40 2.65 4.85 -5.63
CA VAL A 40 1.51 4.11 -5.08
C VAL A 40 0.23 4.36 -5.87
N ALA A 41 0.04 5.58 -6.34
CA ALA A 41 -1.19 6.03 -6.99
C ALA A 41 -1.53 5.26 -8.28
N ASN A 42 -0.57 4.53 -8.87
CA ASN A 42 -0.76 3.82 -10.13
C ASN A 42 -0.16 2.40 -10.13
N ASN A 43 0.19 1.87 -8.97
CA ASN A 43 0.82 0.55 -8.85
C ASN A 43 0.26 -0.27 -7.70
N HIS A 44 0.45 -1.59 -7.78
CA HIS A 44 0.33 -2.44 -6.60
C HIS A 44 1.49 -2.15 -5.66
N LEU A 45 1.20 -2.11 -4.36
CA LEU A 45 2.16 -1.88 -3.30
C LEU A 45 2.16 -3.04 -2.31
N LEU A 46 3.34 -3.56 -2.03
CA LEU A 46 3.57 -4.48 -0.91
C LEU A 46 4.33 -3.73 0.20
N VAL A 47 3.80 -3.73 1.41
CA VAL A 47 4.45 -3.19 2.61
C VAL A 47 4.76 -4.34 3.55
N ALA A 48 6.01 -4.63 3.81
CA ALA A 48 6.33 -5.75 4.70
C ALA A 48 7.51 -5.43 5.65
N GLY A 49 7.45 -6.03 6.83
CA GLY A 49 8.46 -5.89 7.87
C GLY A 49 8.01 -6.53 9.17
N ALA A 50 8.93 -6.67 10.13
CA ALA A 50 8.67 -7.27 11.43
C ALA A 50 7.60 -6.50 12.22
N THR A 51 7.03 -7.15 13.22
CA THR A 51 6.11 -6.50 14.17
C THR A 51 6.77 -5.28 14.81
N GLY A 52 6.05 -4.16 14.84
CA GLY A 52 6.56 -2.89 15.38
C GLY A 52 7.48 -2.11 14.41
N SER A 53 7.68 -2.56 13.19
CA SER A 53 8.51 -1.86 12.18
C SER A 53 7.89 -0.58 11.60
N GLY A 54 6.63 -0.25 11.94
CA GLY A 54 5.93 0.93 11.42
C GLY A 54 4.98 0.64 10.25
N LYS A 55 4.60 -0.62 10.03
CA LYS A 55 3.71 -1.04 8.94
C LYS A 55 2.35 -0.32 8.97
N SER A 56 1.67 -0.31 10.10
CA SER A 56 0.39 0.40 10.28
C SER A 56 0.54 1.91 10.06
N VAL A 57 1.65 2.49 10.51
CA VAL A 57 1.96 3.91 10.27
C VAL A 57 2.07 4.20 8.77
N ALA A 58 2.77 3.33 8.02
CA ALA A 58 2.89 3.48 6.57
C ALA A 58 1.53 3.35 5.87
N ILE A 59 0.72 2.34 6.21
CA ILE A 59 -0.61 2.13 5.61
C ILE A 59 -1.55 3.32 5.92
N ASN A 60 -1.61 3.74 7.19
CA ASN A 60 -2.41 4.91 7.59
C ASN A 60 -1.95 6.18 6.87
N GLY A 61 -0.64 6.36 6.71
CA GLY A 61 -0.07 7.47 5.95
C GLY A 61 -0.49 7.48 4.49
N ILE A 62 -0.50 6.32 3.83
CA ILE A 62 -0.94 6.17 2.44
C ILE A 62 -2.42 6.48 2.29
N ILE A 63 -3.28 5.87 3.11
CA ILE A 63 -4.73 6.10 3.07
C ILE A 63 -5.04 7.58 3.30
N THR A 64 -4.51 8.15 4.38
CA THR A 64 -4.73 9.56 4.73
C THR A 64 -4.29 10.48 3.61
N SER A 65 -3.11 10.26 3.03
CA SER A 65 -2.60 11.08 1.93
C SER A 65 -3.48 11.00 0.68
N LEU A 66 -3.99 9.82 0.32
CA LEU A 66 -4.90 9.64 -0.82
C LEU A 66 -6.23 10.35 -0.59
N VAL A 67 -6.81 10.21 0.60
CA VAL A 67 -8.10 10.83 0.99
C VAL A 67 -7.99 12.36 1.09
N MET A 68 -6.82 12.89 1.46
CA MET A 68 -6.59 14.35 1.50
C MET A 68 -6.50 14.97 0.10
N VAL A 69 -6.09 14.20 -0.90
CA VAL A 69 -5.85 14.70 -2.27
C VAL A 69 -7.08 14.53 -3.17
N ASP A 70 -7.79 13.42 -3.00
CA ASP A 70 -8.82 12.99 -3.94
C ASP A 70 -10.19 12.81 -3.26
N SER A 71 -11.24 13.10 -4.00
CA SER A 71 -12.63 12.88 -3.56
C SER A 71 -13.05 11.41 -3.71
N PRO A 72 -14.18 10.99 -3.07
CA PRO A 72 -14.74 9.64 -3.23
C PRO A 72 -15.10 9.26 -4.65
N TYR A 73 -15.27 10.25 -5.54
CA TYR A 73 -15.51 10.03 -6.97
C TYR A 73 -14.24 9.59 -7.71
N ASN A 74 -13.06 9.97 -7.22
CA ASN A 74 -11.78 9.68 -7.85
C ASN A 74 -11.05 8.51 -7.21
N VAL A 75 -11.21 8.33 -5.88
CA VAL A 75 -10.53 7.29 -5.09
C VAL A 75 -11.54 6.56 -4.22
N GLN A 76 -11.52 5.24 -4.31
CA GLN A 76 -12.38 4.35 -3.56
C GLN A 76 -11.54 3.24 -2.92
N PHE A 77 -12.02 2.70 -1.80
CA PHE A 77 -11.34 1.66 -1.06
C PHE A 77 -12.24 0.46 -0.79
N ILE A 78 -11.66 -0.73 -0.88
CA ILE A 78 -12.11 -1.92 -0.19
C ILE A 78 -11.08 -2.18 0.90
N PHE A 79 -11.51 -2.14 2.16
CA PHE A 79 -10.66 -2.41 3.31
C PHE A 79 -10.85 -3.85 3.78
N ILE A 80 -9.73 -4.55 3.97
CA ILE A 80 -9.69 -5.93 4.46
C ILE A 80 -8.82 -5.96 5.72
N ASP A 81 -9.46 -6.08 6.87
CA ASP A 81 -8.84 -6.01 8.20
C ASP A 81 -9.21 -7.24 9.05
N PRO A 82 -8.57 -8.40 8.82
CA PRO A 82 -8.90 -9.62 9.57
C PRO A 82 -8.67 -9.49 11.07
N LYS A 83 -7.89 -8.52 11.52
CA LYS A 83 -7.60 -8.26 12.94
C LYS A 83 -8.54 -7.25 13.59
N ARG A 84 -9.34 -6.50 12.83
CA ARG A 84 -10.30 -5.48 13.30
C ARG A 84 -9.66 -4.35 14.12
N VAL A 85 -8.45 -3.93 13.76
CA VAL A 85 -7.69 -2.97 14.56
C VAL A 85 -7.32 -1.73 13.76
N GLU A 86 -6.76 -1.91 12.57
CA GLU A 86 -6.07 -0.82 11.88
C GLU A 86 -6.97 -0.04 10.91
N LEU A 87 -7.84 -0.74 10.17
CA LEU A 87 -8.61 -0.14 9.09
C LEU A 87 -10.06 0.20 9.47
N GLN A 88 -10.56 -0.27 10.60
CA GLN A 88 -11.92 -0.01 11.06
C GLN A 88 -12.25 1.49 11.16
N GLN A 89 -11.27 2.33 11.52
CA GLN A 89 -11.46 3.78 11.61
C GLN A 89 -11.89 4.43 10.28
N TYR A 90 -11.58 3.79 9.14
CA TYR A 90 -11.89 4.28 7.81
C TYR A 90 -13.21 3.75 7.24
N GLU A 91 -13.91 2.85 7.94
CA GLU A 91 -15.15 2.23 7.48
C GLU A 91 -16.24 3.27 7.12
N LYS A 92 -16.32 4.36 7.90
CA LYS A 92 -17.31 5.41 7.69
C LYS A 92 -16.93 6.46 6.64
N LEU A 93 -15.75 6.35 6.04
CA LEU A 93 -15.35 7.26 4.97
C LEU A 93 -16.24 7.06 3.74
N PRO A 94 -16.70 8.14 3.07
CA PRO A 94 -17.41 8.02 1.79
C PRO A 94 -16.58 7.34 0.69
N HIS A 95 -15.27 7.29 0.83
CA HIS A 95 -14.34 6.56 -0.04
C HIS A 95 -14.40 5.05 0.17
N CYS A 96 -14.88 4.57 1.32
CA CYS A 96 -14.99 3.14 1.63
C CYS A 96 -16.22 2.55 0.94
N VAL A 97 -16.00 1.71 -0.06
CA VAL A 97 -17.10 1.00 -0.73
C VAL A 97 -17.42 -0.34 -0.08
N TYR A 98 -16.46 -0.91 0.64
CA TYR A 98 -16.65 -2.14 1.39
C TYR A 98 -15.60 -2.30 2.50
N TYR A 99 -16.02 -2.77 3.66
CA TYR A 99 -15.17 -3.15 4.78
C TYR A 99 -15.36 -4.63 5.10
N ALA A 100 -14.28 -5.38 5.27
CA ALA A 100 -14.28 -6.82 5.46
C ALA A 100 -13.37 -7.20 6.64
N ASP A 101 -13.90 -7.87 7.65
CA ASP A 101 -13.18 -8.25 8.86
C ASP A 101 -13.30 -9.74 9.24
N ASN A 102 -14.06 -10.50 8.48
CA ASN A 102 -14.27 -11.93 8.67
C ASN A 102 -14.13 -12.68 7.34
N LYS A 103 -14.04 -14.01 7.40
CA LYS A 103 -13.82 -14.86 6.22
C LYS A 103 -14.80 -14.59 5.08
N ALA A 104 -16.09 -14.56 5.39
CA ALA A 104 -17.13 -14.42 4.37
C ALA A 104 -17.04 -13.06 3.68
N ASP A 105 -16.86 -11.99 4.46
CA ASP A 105 -16.74 -10.63 3.95
C ASP A 105 -15.42 -10.40 3.21
N ILE A 106 -14.31 -11.01 3.64
CA ILE A 106 -13.03 -10.97 2.93
C ILE A 106 -13.16 -11.56 1.53
N ILE A 107 -13.73 -12.77 1.43
CA ILE A 107 -13.96 -13.41 0.13
C ILE A 107 -14.91 -12.56 -0.73
N LYS A 108 -15.98 -12.02 -0.13
CA LYS A 108 -16.93 -11.14 -0.82
C LYS A 108 -16.27 -9.87 -1.31
N GLY A 109 -15.46 -9.18 -0.48
CA GLY A 109 -14.74 -7.95 -0.85
C GLY A 109 -13.75 -8.19 -2.01
N LEU A 110 -12.99 -9.28 -1.97
CA LEU A 110 -12.09 -9.67 -3.07
C LEU A 110 -12.87 -10.01 -4.35
N THR A 111 -14.01 -10.72 -4.21
CA THR A 111 -14.88 -11.03 -5.35
C THR A 111 -15.47 -9.77 -5.97
N MET A 112 -15.93 -8.82 -5.15
CA MET A 112 -16.40 -7.50 -5.62
C MET A 112 -15.32 -6.75 -6.38
N ALA A 113 -14.07 -6.76 -5.89
CA ALA A 113 -12.94 -6.12 -6.57
C ALA A 113 -12.67 -6.76 -7.95
N VAL A 114 -12.74 -8.09 -8.04
CA VAL A 114 -12.58 -8.80 -9.32
C VAL A 114 -13.73 -8.49 -10.28
N ILE A 115 -14.98 -8.48 -9.82
CA ILE A 115 -16.16 -8.13 -10.64
C ILE A 115 -16.02 -6.70 -11.17
N GLU A 116 -15.64 -5.76 -10.31
CA GLU A 116 -15.43 -4.36 -10.73
C GLU A 116 -14.28 -4.24 -11.74
N MET A 117 -13.18 -4.96 -11.54
CA MET A 117 -12.09 -5.02 -12.51
C MET A 117 -12.57 -5.52 -13.89
N GLU A 118 -13.34 -6.60 -13.93
CA GLU A 118 -13.89 -7.14 -15.19
C GLU A 118 -14.88 -6.16 -15.85
N ARG A 119 -15.72 -5.51 -15.05
CA ARG A 119 -16.62 -4.45 -15.55
C ARG A 119 -15.82 -3.32 -16.23
N ARG A 120 -14.69 -2.90 -15.63
CA ARG A 120 -13.80 -1.88 -16.19
C ARG A 120 -13.14 -2.34 -17.48
N PHE A 121 -12.72 -3.60 -17.57
CA PHE A 121 -12.21 -4.17 -18.83
C PHE A 121 -13.26 -4.17 -19.95
N ALA A 122 -14.53 -4.46 -19.65
CA ALA A 122 -15.60 -4.37 -20.63
C ALA A 122 -15.78 -2.95 -21.16
N ILE A 123 -15.70 -1.92 -20.28
CA ILE A 123 -15.74 -0.50 -20.68
C ILE A 123 -14.53 -0.16 -21.56
N MET A 124 -13.32 -0.52 -21.14
CA MET A 124 -12.09 -0.28 -21.89
C MET A 124 -12.18 -0.88 -23.30
N LYS A 125 -12.69 -2.13 -23.40
CA LYS A 125 -12.90 -2.81 -24.68
C LYS A 125 -13.89 -2.06 -25.57
N ALA A 126 -15.00 -1.60 -25.00
CA ALA A 126 -16.00 -0.83 -25.75
C ALA A 126 -15.47 0.53 -26.23
N GLN A 127 -14.59 1.17 -25.44
CA GLN A 127 -13.98 2.46 -25.74
C GLN A 127 -12.66 2.33 -26.52
N GLN A 128 -12.18 1.13 -26.78
CA GLN A 128 -10.88 0.85 -27.39
C GLN A 128 -9.69 1.46 -26.64
N GLU A 129 -9.80 1.59 -25.31
CA GLU A 129 -8.76 2.13 -24.45
C GLU A 129 -7.86 1.02 -23.86
N LYS A 130 -6.58 1.35 -23.64
CA LYS A 130 -5.61 0.42 -23.01
C LYS A 130 -5.59 0.51 -21.49
N THR A 131 -6.16 1.57 -20.93
CA THR A 131 -6.18 1.84 -19.49
C THR A 131 -7.52 2.47 -19.12
N PHE A 132 -8.11 2.05 -18.01
CA PHE A 132 -9.35 2.64 -17.50
C PHE A 132 -9.15 4.11 -17.12
N THR A 133 -10.06 5.00 -17.55
CA THR A 133 -9.96 6.45 -17.32
C THR A 133 -10.70 6.94 -16.07
N GLY A 134 -11.58 6.10 -15.48
CA GLY A 134 -12.38 6.44 -14.29
C GLY A 134 -11.62 6.39 -12.95
N SER A 135 -12.37 6.29 -11.87
CA SER A 135 -11.89 6.25 -10.49
C SER A 135 -10.89 5.14 -10.23
N LYS A 136 -10.03 5.35 -9.24
CA LYS A 136 -9.11 4.33 -8.71
C LYS A 136 -9.80 3.54 -7.60
N LEU A 137 -9.64 2.23 -7.61
CA LEU A 137 -10.07 1.34 -6.53
C LEU A 137 -8.83 0.75 -5.86
N TYR A 138 -8.66 1.01 -4.58
CA TYR A 138 -7.60 0.42 -3.77
C TYR A 138 -8.17 -0.68 -2.88
N ILE A 139 -7.61 -1.88 -2.99
CA ILE A 139 -7.89 -3.00 -2.11
C ILE A 139 -6.77 -3.03 -1.08
N VAL A 140 -7.07 -2.52 0.12
CA VAL A 140 -6.09 -2.39 1.20
C VAL A 140 -6.24 -3.56 2.15
N ILE A 141 -5.16 -4.32 2.33
CA ILE A 141 -5.11 -5.52 3.17
C ILE A 141 -4.10 -5.27 4.28
N ASP A 142 -4.57 -5.22 5.54
CA ASP A 142 -3.70 -4.95 6.69
C ASP A 142 -2.75 -6.11 7.01
N GLU A 143 -3.21 -7.34 6.86
CA GLU A 143 -2.37 -8.51 7.14
C GLU A 143 -2.59 -9.64 6.12
N LEU A 144 -1.76 -9.63 5.08
CA LEU A 144 -1.80 -10.64 4.02
C LEU A 144 -1.51 -12.05 4.56
N SER A 145 -0.62 -12.17 5.57
CA SER A 145 -0.25 -13.48 6.12
C SER A 145 -1.43 -14.21 6.75
N ASP A 146 -2.37 -13.50 7.36
CA ASP A 146 -3.55 -14.11 7.97
C ASP A 146 -4.48 -14.71 6.90
N ILE A 147 -4.68 -13.98 5.80
CA ILE A 147 -5.46 -14.45 4.66
C ILE A 147 -4.80 -15.67 4.00
N MET A 148 -3.48 -15.58 3.76
CA MET A 148 -2.71 -16.62 3.08
C MET A 148 -2.53 -17.89 3.95
N THR A 149 -2.65 -17.77 5.26
CA THR A 149 -2.59 -18.91 6.18
C THR A 149 -3.96 -19.55 6.35
N SER A 150 -5.00 -18.74 6.55
CA SER A 150 -6.33 -19.23 6.97
C SER A 150 -7.28 -19.45 5.81
N TYR A 151 -7.16 -18.68 4.71
CA TYR A 151 -8.15 -18.64 3.62
C TYR A 151 -7.52 -18.72 2.22
N LYS A 152 -6.30 -19.26 2.12
CA LYS A 152 -5.50 -19.28 0.88
C LYS A 152 -6.26 -19.86 -0.31
N LYS A 153 -6.97 -20.99 -0.09
CA LYS A 153 -7.67 -21.71 -1.17
C LYS A 153 -8.70 -20.85 -1.88
N GLU A 154 -9.43 -20.04 -1.11
CA GLU A 154 -10.49 -19.18 -1.64
C GLU A 154 -9.96 -17.80 -2.10
N CYS A 155 -9.02 -17.21 -1.35
CA CYS A 155 -8.59 -15.84 -1.57
C CYS A 155 -7.42 -15.70 -2.56
N PHE A 156 -6.49 -16.65 -2.59
CA PHE A 156 -5.29 -16.52 -3.43
C PHE A 156 -5.58 -16.41 -4.93
N PRO A 157 -6.50 -17.18 -5.53
CA PRO A 157 -6.84 -17.00 -6.94
C PRO A 157 -7.38 -15.59 -7.27
N LEU A 158 -8.18 -15.01 -6.37
CA LEU A 158 -8.73 -13.67 -6.53
C LEU A 158 -7.62 -12.61 -6.41
N LEU A 159 -6.75 -12.74 -5.40
CA LEU A 159 -5.61 -11.87 -5.18
C LEU A 159 -4.63 -11.92 -6.36
N LEU A 160 -4.31 -13.11 -6.85
CA LEU A 160 -3.39 -13.28 -7.98
C LEU A 160 -3.97 -12.64 -9.25
N LYS A 161 -5.26 -12.85 -9.53
CA LYS A 161 -5.95 -12.23 -10.67
C LYS A 161 -5.92 -10.70 -10.60
N LEU A 162 -6.20 -10.12 -9.44
CA LEU A 162 -6.10 -8.67 -9.21
C LEU A 162 -4.66 -8.18 -9.38
N ALA A 163 -3.67 -8.91 -8.86
CA ALA A 163 -2.26 -8.55 -8.98
C ALA A 163 -1.77 -8.55 -10.44
N GLN A 164 -2.21 -9.54 -11.23
CA GLN A 164 -1.83 -9.67 -12.64
C GLN A 164 -2.50 -8.64 -13.55
N LEU A 165 -3.77 -8.34 -13.34
CA LEU A 165 -4.60 -7.60 -14.28
C LEU A 165 -5.04 -6.22 -13.78
N GLY A 166 -5.09 -6.01 -12.45
CA GLY A 166 -5.73 -4.85 -11.83
C GLY A 166 -5.18 -3.49 -12.26
N ARG A 167 -3.89 -3.38 -12.58
CA ARG A 167 -3.26 -2.08 -12.88
C ARG A 167 -3.90 -1.37 -14.08
N ALA A 168 -4.15 -2.08 -15.17
CA ALA A 168 -4.80 -1.51 -16.35
C ALA A 168 -6.22 -1.02 -16.05
N ALA A 169 -6.95 -1.74 -15.19
CA ALA A 169 -8.30 -1.41 -14.74
C ALA A 169 -8.32 -0.41 -13.56
N LYS A 170 -7.19 0.14 -13.14
CA LYS A 170 -7.05 0.99 -11.93
C LYS A 170 -7.63 0.35 -10.66
N CYS A 171 -7.50 -0.96 -10.52
CA CYS A 171 -7.77 -1.72 -9.30
C CYS A 171 -6.44 -2.11 -8.67
N PHE A 172 -6.03 -1.43 -7.61
CA PHE A 172 -4.71 -1.55 -7.03
C PHE A 172 -4.73 -2.32 -5.71
N LEU A 173 -3.83 -3.28 -5.55
CA LEU A 173 -3.59 -3.93 -4.28
C LEU A 173 -2.59 -3.12 -3.45
N VAL A 174 -2.94 -2.85 -2.20
CA VAL A 174 -2.05 -2.34 -1.16
C VAL A 174 -2.03 -3.39 -0.05
N CYS A 175 -1.04 -4.27 -0.10
CA CYS A 175 -0.95 -5.41 0.82
C CYS A 175 0.10 -5.15 1.89
N ALA A 176 -0.28 -5.32 3.15
CA ALA A 176 0.67 -5.31 4.25
C ALA A 176 0.89 -6.72 4.82
N SER A 177 2.10 -7.02 5.28
CA SER A 177 2.43 -8.30 5.91
C SER A 177 3.52 -8.17 6.96
N GLN A 178 3.31 -8.77 8.13
CA GLN A 178 4.35 -8.90 9.17
C GLN A 178 5.28 -10.08 8.89
N THR A 179 4.82 -11.03 8.09
CA THR A 179 5.54 -12.27 7.82
C THR A 179 6.13 -12.24 6.41
N VAL A 180 7.46 -12.20 6.34
CA VAL A 180 8.22 -12.30 5.08
C VAL A 180 8.69 -13.74 4.91
N LEU A 181 7.79 -14.62 4.47
CA LEU A 181 8.08 -16.03 4.17
C LEU A 181 7.61 -16.37 2.75
N ALA A 182 8.40 -17.18 2.02
CA ALA A 182 8.09 -17.60 0.65
C ALA A 182 6.73 -18.30 0.51
N LYS A 183 6.27 -18.99 1.55
CA LYS A 183 4.94 -19.64 1.57
C LYS A 183 3.77 -18.65 1.63
N ILE A 184 4.02 -17.42 2.12
CA ILE A 184 3.03 -16.34 2.25
C ILE A 184 3.12 -15.42 1.03
N ILE A 185 4.32 -14.87 0.78
CA ILE A 185 4.63 -13.99 -0.34
C ILE A 185 5.39 -14.83 -1.37
N THR A 186 4.64 -15.57 -2.19
CA THR A 186 5.24 -16.41 -3.24
C THR A 186 5.91 -15.54 -4.29
N SER A 187 6.93 -16.06 -4.98
CA SER A 187 7.60 -15.33 -6.08
C SER A 187 6.62 -14.94 -7.17
N GLU A 188 5.66 -15.84 -7.51
CA GLU A 188 4.60 -15.59 -8.48
C GLU A 188 3.72 -14.39 -8.09
N PHE A 189 3.37 -14.25 -6.83
CA PHE A 189 2.57 -13.13 -6.34
C PHE A 189 3.41 -11.85 -6.27
N ARG A 190 4.63 -11.93 -5.70
CA ARG A 190 5.52 -10.79 -5.48
C ARG A 190 5.93 -10.09 -6.78
N CYS A 191 6.15 -10.82 -7.88
CA CYS A 191 6.58 -10.22 -9.15
C CYS A 191 5.54 -9.26 -9.76
N ASN A 192 4.28 -9.31 -9.31
CA ASN A 192 3.23 -8.39 -9.73
C ASN A 192 3.22 -7.07 -8.93
N PHE A 193 4.08 -6.92 -7.92
CA PHE A 193 4.22 -5.70 -7.14
C PHE A 193 5.47 -4.93 -7.58
N PRO A 194 5.31 -3.96 -8.48
CA PRO A 194 6.44 -3.15 -8.94
C PRO A 194 7.02 -2.28 -7.82
N VAL A 195 6.18 -1.90 -6.86
CA VAL A 195 6.60 -1.10 -5.70
C VAL A 195 6.51 -1.95 -4.44
N ILE A 196 7.63 -2.07 -3.73
CA ILE A 196 7.71 -2.74 -2.43
C ILE A 196 8.33 -1.79 -1.42
N LEU A 197 7.64 -1.57 -0.30
CA LEU A 197 8.17 -0.87 0.86
C LEU A 197 8.64 -1.91 1.88
N GLY A 198 9.94 -2.14 1.93
CA GLY A 198 10.59 -2.94 2.95
C GLY A 198 10.81 -2.11 4.21
N LEU A 199 10.16 -2.51 5.30
CA LEU A 199 10.41 -2.00 6.63
C LEU A 199 11.42 -2.90 7.35
N ARG A 200 11.80 -2.55 8.60
CA ARG A 200 12.74 -3.34 9.37
C ARG A 200 12.36 -4.84 9.41
N THR A 201 13.31 -5.68 9.02
CA THR A 201 13.20 -7.15 9.08
C THR A 201 14.11 -7.72 10.16
N ALA A 202 13.86 -8.97 10.58
CA ALA A 202 14.70 -9.62 11.59
C ALA A 202 16.03 -10.13 11.01
N THR A 203 16.09 -10.46 9.72
CA THR A 203 17.25 -11.06 9.08
C THR A 203 17.50 -10.51 7.68
N ALA A 204 18.76 -10.56 7.24
CA ALA A 204 19.17 -10.23 5.87
C ALA A 204 18.51 -11.13 4.82
N GLN A 205 18.19 -12.39 5.18
CA GLN A 205 17.45 -13.29 4.29
C GLN A 205 16.05 -12.75 3.99
N GLN A 206 15.33 -12.26 5.02
CA GLN A 206 14.00 -11.64 4.84
C GLN A 206 14.09 -10.36 4.02
N SER A 207 15.14 -9.55 4.22
CA SER A 207 15.39 -8.36 3.38
C SER A 207 15.54 -8.74 1.92
N ARG A 208 16.42 -9.71 1.60
CA ARG A 208 16.59 -10.20 0.23
C ARG A 208 15.31 -10.78 -0.39
N MET A 209 14.52 -11.50 0.41
CA MET A 209 13.23 -12.02 -0.07
C MET A 209 12.22 -10.92 -0.40
N LEU A 210 12.35 -9.75 0.22
CA LEU A 210 11.41 -8.66 0.09
C LEU A 210 11.82 -7.68 -1.02
N ILE A 211 13.04 -7.16 -0.94
CA ILE A 211 13.53 -6.08 -1.81
C ILE A 211 14.73 -6.50 -2.70
N ASP A 212 15.01 -7.79 -2.80
CA ASP A 212 16.10 -8.40 -3.59
C ASP A 212 17.52 -7.98 -3.15
N CYS A 213 17.66 -7.25 -2.04
CA CYS A 213 18.95 -6.86 -1.46
C CYS A 213 18.90 -6.84 0.08
N ASN A 214 20.06 -6.69 0.70
CA ASN A 214 20.19 -6.44 2.14
C ASN A 214 19.82 -4.97 2.44
N GLY A 215 19.53 -4.67 3.71
CA GLY A 215 19.35 -3.32 4.21
C GLY A 215 18.18 -3.18 5.18
N CYS A 216 17.05 -3.88 4.95
CA CYS A 216 15.91 -3.82 5.86
C CYS A 216 16.24 -4.30 7.27
N GLU A 217 17.15 -5.27 7.43
CA GLU A 217 17.61 -5.76 8.74
C GLU A 217 18.48 -4.75 9.49
N GLN A 218 19.03 -3.78 8.79
CA GLN A 218 19.88 -2.72 9.35
C GLN A 218 19.08 -1.46 9.71
N LEU A 219 17.80 -1.38 9.31
CA LEU A 219 16.95 -0.24 9.65
C LEU A 219 16.80 -0.13 11.17
N PRO A 220 16.86 1.11 11.71
CA PRO A 220 16.71 1.34 13.13
C PRO A 220 15.33 0.92 13.64
N ASP A 221 15.24 0.61 14.93
CA ASP A 221 13.97 0.35 15.58
C ASP A 221 13.19 1.67 15.71
N PRO A 222 11.99 1.80 15.10
CA PRO A 222 11.18 3.01 15.21
C PRO A 222 10.83 3.37 16.65
N LYS A 223 10.74 2.39 17.55
CA LYS A 223 10.48 2.62 18.99
C LYS A 223 11.66 3.29 19.68
N ALA A 224 12.89 2.96 19.26
CA ALA A 224 14.10 3.53 19.84
C ALA A 224 14.42 4.93 19.29
N THR A 225 14.11 5.17 18.00
CA THR A 225 14.46 6.41 17.31
C THR A 225 13.31 7.42 17.22
N GLY A 226 12.07 6.98 17.49
CA GLY A 226 10.86 7.80 17.26
C GLY A 226 10.55 8.06 15.78
N LYS A 227 11.31 7.46 14.85
CA LYS A 227 11.16 7.67 13.40
C LYS A 227 11.02 6.34 12.68
N GLY A 228 10.01 6.22 11.82
CA GLY A 228 9.86 5.10 10.90
C GLY A 228 10.79 5.29 9.69
N GLN A 229 11.50 4.23 9.33
CA GLN A 229 12.32 4.19 8.12
C GLN A 229 12.01 2.94 7.30
N GLY A 230 12.23 3.02 5.99
CA GLY A 230 12.03 1.92 5.07
C GLY A 230 12.95 2.02 3.86
N ILE A 231 12.94 0.96 3.08
CA ILE A 231 13.59 0.92 1.77
C ILE A 231 12.50 0.64 0.74
N ILE A 232 12.32 1.54 -0.21
CA ILE A 232 11.44 1.32 -1.35
C ILE A 232 12.25 0.64 -2.45
N ARG A 233 11.71 -0.45 -2.98
CA ARG A 233 12.09 -1.01 -4.27
C ARG A 233 11.05 -0.57 -5.32
N ASP A 234 11.50 0.09 -6.39
CA ASP A 234 10.70 0.44 -7.56
C ASP A 234 11.40 -0.13 -8.80
N GLY A 235 10.87 -1.25 -9.29
CA GLY A 235 11.54 -2.03 -10.32
C GLY A 235 12.91 -2.55 -9.86
N ALA A 236 13.98 -2.06 -10.47
CA ALA A 236 15.38 -2.40 -10.14
C ALA A 236 16.03 -1.40 -9.17
N ASP A 237 15.43 -0.25 -8.94
CA ASP A 237 15.98 0.81 -8.10
C ASP A 237 15.52 0.64 -6.64
N THR A 238 16.39 1.01 -5.69
CA THR A 238 16.08 1.03 -4.26
C THR A 238 16.39 2.39 -3.66
N PHE A 239 15.53 2.85 -2.74
CA PHE A 239 15.63 4.16 -2.10
C PHE A 239 15.36 4.04 -0.60
N ASN A 240 16.22 4.63 0.23
CA ASN A 240 15.93 4.81 1.65
C ASN A 240 14.91 5.93 1.82
N VAL A 241 13.96 5.71 2.73
CA VAL A 241 12.85 6.63 2.96
C VAL A 241 12.54 6.77 4.44
N ASP A 242 12.17 7.96 4.86
CA ASP A 242 11.57 8.20 6.16
C ASP A 242 10.05 8.11 6.05
N ILE A 243 9.41 7.48 7.04
CA ILE A 243 7.96 7.29 7.09
C ILE A 243 7.38 8.31 8.06
N TYR A 244 6.56 9.19 7.53
CA TYR A 244 5.87 10.17 8.35
C TYR A 244 4.68 9.53 9.10
N LYS A 245 4.63 9.75 10.40
CA LYS A 245 3.48 9.38 11.22
C LYS A 245 2.52 10.57 11.31
N TYR A 246 1.36 10.44 10.67
CA TYR A 246 0.28 11.38 10.91
C TYR A 246 -0.19 11.30 12.38
N PRO A 247 -0.36 12.44 13.06
CA PRO A 247 -1.05 12.46 14.36
C PRO A 247 -2.47 11.89 14.23
N ASP A 248 -2.91 11.12 15.24
CA ASP A 248 -4.24 10.52 15.23
C ASP A 248 -5.35 11.59 15.12
N SER A 249 -5.12 12.78 15.69
CA SER A 249 -6.00 13.94 15.56
C SER A 249 -6.15 14.43 14.12
N GLU A 250 -5.10 14.34 13.31
CA GLU A 250 -5.15 14.73 11.90
C GLU A 250 -5.89 13.71 11.06
N ILE A 251 -5.66 12.42 11.30
CA ILE A 251 -6.42 11.32 10.67
C ILE A 251 -7.91 11.49 10.98
N THR A 252 -8.26 11.68 12.26
CA THR A 252 -9.65 11.91 12.70
C THR A 252 -10.26 13.14 12.04
N ARG A 253 -9.52 14.24 11.93
CA ARG A 253 -9.97 15.46 11.26
C ARG A 253 -10.32 15.21 9.79
N VAL A 254 -9.50 14.46 9.07
CA VAL A 254 -9.72 14.13 7.66
C VAL A 254 -10.95 13.23 7.50
N ILE A 255 -11.11 12.24 8.37
CA ILE A 255 -12.28 11.36 8.37
C ILE A 255 -13.56 12.19 8.60
N ASN A 256 -13.58 13.02 9.64
CA ASN A 256 -14.74 13.85 9.99
C ASN A 256 -15.10 14.84 8.88
N TYR A 257 -14.11 15.45 8.21
CA TYR A 257 -14.33 16.34 7.09
C TYR A 257 -15.11 15.66 5.96
N TRP A 258 -14.73 14.46 5.56
CA TRP A 258 -15.40 13.75 4.49
C TRP A 258 -16.74 13.14 4.90
N THR A 259 -16.86 12.66 6.15
CA THR A 259 -18.11 12.14 6.67
C THR A 259 -19.18 13.23 6.77
N SER A 260 -18.82 14.45 7.23
CA SER A 260 -19.75 15.57 7.29
C SER A 260 -20.20 16.04 5.90
N LYS A 261 -19.31 16.02 4.90
CA LYS A 261 -19.71 16.36 3.52
C LYS A 261 -20.66 15.36 2.89
N ALA A 262 -20.51 14.05 3.19
CA ALA A 262 -21.41 13.02 2.68
C ALA A 262 -22.85 13.12 3.27
N CYS A 263 -23.01 13.72 4.45
CA CYS A 263 -24.33 13.95 5.05
C CYS A 263 -25.10 15.12 4.41
N ILE A 264 -24.46 15.93 3.55
CA ILE A 264 -25.05 17.13 2.95
C ILE A 264 -25.40 16.90 1.46
N ALA A 265 -24.92 15.81 0.87
CA ALA A 265 -25.16 15.42 -0.53
C ALA A 265 -26.26 14.36 -0.62
#